data_2b6a4340dca7b46cd681c2ab888963aa
#
_entry.id   2b6a4340dca7b46cd681c2ab888963aa
#
_cell.length_a   1.000
_cell.length_b   1.000
_cell.length_c   1.000
_cell.angle_alpha   90.00
_cell.angle_beta   90.00
_cell.angle_gamma   90.00
#
_symmetry.space_group_name_H-M   'P 1'
#
loop_
_entity.id
_entity.type
_entity.pdbx_description
1 polymer ?
#
loop_
_entity_poly.entity_id
_entity_poly.type
_entity_poly.pdbx_seq_one_letter_code
_entity_poly.pdbx_strand_id
1 'polypeptide(L)'
;MIEYYKEVLKTINDSMESIDEDIYNSLVEQCVECIKSGGKIVASGLGKNVPICEKFVGTLNSLGIDARFLHTNTAVHGDLGMVTDKDLVIVLSKSGNTIETVDLITHLLDRGTNTWLFSFGKTGKSAKMLSDDKILMLSLDNEGDEWDIVPNNSTTVNLIVLQGIAIEIGKRMGITLDDFKMNHPGGGIGAKLRGERLWN
;
A
#
# COMPACT_ATOMS: atom_id res chain seq x y z
N MET A 1 -14.64 -10.30 24.65
CA MET A 1 -14.03 -9.07 24.09
C MET A 1 -12.49 -9.19 24.00
N ILE A 2 -11.79 -9.46 25.11
CA ILE A 2 -10.32 -9.61 25.11
C ILE A 2 -9.88 -10.80 24.23
N GLU A 3 -10.61 -11.92 24.24
CA GLU A 3 -10.31 -13.09 23.42
C GLU A 3 -10.37 -12.77 21.94
N TYR A 4 -11.38 -12.05 21.49
CA TYR A 4 -11.48 -11.55 20.11
C TYR A 4 -10.19 -10.83 19.65
N TYR A 5 -9.68 -9.89 20.47
CA TYR A 5 -8.47 -9.17 20.12
C TYR A 5 -7.22 -10.07 20.05
N LYS A 6 -7.14 -11.10 20.89
CA LYS A 6 -6.03 -12.06 20.84
C LYS A 6 -6.05 -12.88 19.54
N GLU A 7 -7.25 -13.32 19.12
CA GLU A 7 -7.44 -14.06 17.88
C GLU A 7 -7.10 -13.20 16.66
N VAL A 8 -7.59 -11.96 16.61
CA VAL A 8 -7.27 -10.98 15.56
C VAL A 8 -5.75 -10.74 15.49
N LEU A 9 -5.11 -10.47 16.63
CA LEU A 9 -3.66 -10.22 16.67
C LEU A 9 -2.86 -11.46 16.25
N LYS A 10 -3.32 -12.67 16.60
CA LYS A 10 -2.70 -13.91 16.14
C LYS A 10 -2.78 -14.02 14.62
N THR A 11 -3.98 -13.86 14.03
CA THR A 11 -4.18 -13.93 12.57
C THR A 11 -3.31 -12.91 11.84
N ILE A 12 -3.19 -11.68 12.36
CA ILE A 12 -2.33 -10.65 11.79
C ILE A 12 -0.86 -11.06 11.87
N ASN A 13 -0.40 -11.57 13.03
CA ASN A 13 0.98 -12.01 13.21
C ASN A 13 1.34 -13.15 12.24
N ASP A 14 0.48 -14.16 12.14
CA ASP A 14 0.66 -15.29 11.23
C ASP A 14 0.74 -14.82 9.77
N SER A 15 -0.07 -13.82 9.40
CA SER A 15 0.00 -13.18 8.09
C SER A 15 1.35 -12.46 7.85
N MET A 16 1.86 -11.74 8.85
CA MET A 16 3.17 -11.07 8.73
C MET A 16 4.32 -12.09 8.58
N GLU A 17 4.28 -13.19 9.33
CA GLU A 17 5.28 -14.25 9.25
C GLU A 17 5.24 -15.02 7.90
N SER A 18 4.13 -14.93 7.17
CA SER A 18 3.99 -15.55 5.84
C SER A 18 4.55 -14.73 4.69
N ILE A 19 5.00 -13.50 4.94
CA ILE A 19 5.51 -12.62 3.89
C ILE A 19 6.83 -13.19 3.34
N ASP A 20 6.90 -13.31 2.03
CA ASP A 20 8.15 -13.60 1.33
C ASP A 20 9.06 -12.39 1.40
N GLU A 21 10.17 -12.50 2.14
CA GLU A 21 11.11 -11.40 2.38
C GLU A 21 11.81 -10.95 1.08
N ASP A 22 12.07 -11.83 0.14
CA ASP A 22 12.74 -11.51 -1.12
C ASP A 22 11.80 -10.69 -2.01
N ILE A 23 10.53 -11.09 -2.11
CA ILE A 23 9.49 -10.34 -2.83
C ILE A 23 9.26 -8.98 -2.18
N TYR A 24 9.15 -8.93 -0.84
CA TYR A 24 9.00 -7.67 -0.11
C TYR A 24 10.17 -6.72 -0.36
N ASN A 25 11.41 -7.21 -0.24
CA ASN A 25 12.62 -6.41 -0.47
C ASN A 25 12.72 -5.94 -1.92
N SER A 26 12.37 -6.79 -2.89
CA SER A 26 12.31 -6.42 -4.32
C SER A 26 11.31 -5.30 -4.57
N LEU A 27 10.12 -5.37 -3.98
CA LEU A 27 9.12 -4.28 -4.08
C LEU A 27 9.66 -2.97 -3.54
N VAL A 28 10.24 -2.97 -2.33
CA VAL A 28 10.80 -1.76 -1.72
C VAL A 28 11.91 -1.17 -2.57
N GLU A 29 12.81 -2.01 -3.10
CA GLU A 29 13.90 -1.58 -3.98
C GLU A 29 13.35 -0.94 -5.26
N GLN A 30 12.39 -1.55 -5.91
CA GLN A 30 11.75 -1.00 -7.11
C GLN A 30 10.98 0.29 -6.83
N CYS A 31 10.39 0.46 -5.65
CA CYS A 31 9.83 1.75 -5.24
C CYS A 31 10.90 2.83 -5.16
N VAL A 32 12.06 2.52 -4.53
CA VAL A 32 13.19 3.46 -4.41
C VAL A 32 13.75 3.82 -5.78
N GLU A 33 13.92 2.84 -6.67
CA GLU A 33 14.39 3.07 -8.04
C GLU A 33 13.41 3.92 -8.85
N CYS A 34 12.12 3.65 -8.75
CA CYS A 34 11.06 4.44 -9.37
C CYS A 34 11.16 5.92 -8.96
N ILE A 35 11.26 6.19 -7.66
CA ILE A 35 11.37 7.55 -7.12
C ILE A 35 12.66 8.23 -7.61
N LYS A 36 13.80 7.55 -7.56
CA LYS A 36 15.09 8.08 -8.01
C LYS A 36 15.12 8.39 -9.50
N SER A 37 14.37 7.66 -10.31
CA SER A 37 14.23 7.91 -11.76
C SER A 37 13.18 8.95 -12.12
N GLY A 38 12.56 9.61 -11.13
CA GLY A 38 11.57 10.67 -11.33
C GLY A 38 10.16 10.18 -11.60
N GLY A 39 9.87 8.91 -11.33
CA GLY A 39 8.53 8.36 -11.24
C GLY A 39 7.91 8.62 -9.86
N LYS A 40 6.65 8.23 -9.70
CA LYS A 40 5.92 8.31 -8.44
C LYS A 40 5.32 6.97 -8.05
N ILE A 41 4.98 6.83 -6.79
CA ILE A 41 4.27 5.66 -6.27
C ILE A 41 2.77 5.92 -6.37
N VAL A 42 2.05 5.01 -7.00
CA VAL A 42 0.58 5.06 -7.09
C VAL A 42 0.02 3.87 -6.33
N ALA A 43 -0.94 4.12 -5.44
CA ALA A 43 -1.67 3.06 -4.76
C ALA A 43 -3.12 3.03 -5.25
N SER A 44 -3.65 1.84 -5.52
CA SER A 44 -5.03 1.66 -5.96
C SER A 44 -5.72 0.54 -5.19
N GLY A 45 -7.00 0.74 -4.93
CA GLY A 45 -7.84 -0.23 -4.24
C GLY A 45 -9.32 0.13 -4.36
N LEU A 46 -10.17 -0.84 -3.99
CA LEU A 46 -11.61 -0.68 -4.01
C LEU A 46 -12.22 -0.95 -2.63
N GLY A 47 -13.36 -0.33 -2.35
CA GLY A 47 -14.09 -0.53 -1.11
C GLY A 47 -13.26 -0.14 0.13
N LYS A 48 -13.07 -1.07 1.07
CA LYS A 48 -12.33 -0.81 2.31
C LYS A 48 -10.81 -0.67 2.12
N ASN A 49 -10.28 -1.03 0.96
CA ASN A 49 -8.88 -0.75 0.62
C ASN A 49 -8.63 0.72 0.25
N VAL A 50 -9.66 1.50 -0.10
CA VAL A 50 -9.52 2.93 -0.42
C VAL A 50 -8.83 3.70 0.70
N PRO A 51 -9.36 3.74 1.94
CA PRO A 51 -8.72 4.48 3.03
C PRO A 51 -7.33 3.93 3.40
N ILE A 52 -7.06 2.66 3.12
CA ILE A 52 -5.74 2.05 3.34
C ILE A 52 -4.72 2.61 2.34
N CYS A 53 -5.09 2.67 1.06
CA CYS A 53 -4.26 3.29 0.02
C CYS A 53 -4.02 4.78 0.30
N GLU A 54 -5.08 5.52 0.67
CA GLU A 54 -4.97 6.94 1.02
C GLU A 54 -4.03 7.17 2.21
N LYS A 55 -4.10 6.32 3.25
CA LYS A 55 -3.19 6.39 4.40
C LYS A 55 -1.73 6.14 3.99
N PHE A 56 -1.48 5.15 3.13
CA PHE A 56 -0.15 4.86 2.60
C PHE A 56 0.41 6.06 1.82
N VAL A 57 -0.37 6.57 0.87
CA VAL A 57 -0.03 7.77 0.08
C VAL A 57 0.25 8.96 0.98
N GLY A 58 -0.62 9.21 1.97
CA GLY A 58 -0.41 10.29 2.94
C GLY A 58 0.89 10.14 3.74
N THR A 59 1.29 8.91 4.06
CA THR A 59 2.57 8.65 4.73
C THR A 59 3.75 8.95 3.82
N LEU A 60 3.73 8.50 2.56
CA LEU A 60 4.78 8.81 1.58
C LEU A 60 4.91 10.32 1.33
N ASN A 61 3.78 11.01 1.12
CA ASN A 61 3.76 12.47 0.94
C ASN A 61 4.32 13.20 2.17
N SER A 62 4.05 12.71 3.38
CA SER A 62 4.62 13.29 4.61
C SER A 62 6.13 13.11 4.71
N LEU A 63 6.67 12.09 4.06
CA LEU A 63 8.11 11.86 3.89
C LEU A 63 8.71 12.65 2.72
N GLY A 64 7.92 13.44 1.98
CA GLY A 64 8.37 14.19 0.81
C GLY A 64 8.47 13.37 -0.47
N ILE A 65 7.89 12.18 -0.49
CA ILE A 65 7.87 11.27 -1.65
C ILE A 65 6.60 11.52 -2.45
N ASP A 66 6.72 11.77 -3.77
CA ASP A 66 5.53 11.94 -4.64
C ASP A 66 4.77 10.62 -4.73
N ALA A 67 3.58 10.61 -4.15
CA ALA A 67 2.68 9.47 -4.17
C ALA A 67 1.24 9.92 -4.42
N ARG A 68 0.47 9.09 -5.14
CA ARG A 68 -0.91 9.38 -5.52
C ARG A 68 -1.82 8.19 -5.25
N PHE A 69 -3.04 8.48 -4.89
CA PHE A 69 -4.11 7.49 -4.86
C PHE A 69 -4.85 7.51 -6.20
N LEU A 70 -5.05 6.33 -6.78
CA LEU A 70 -5.86 6.11 -7.97
C LEU A 70 -7.06 5.24 -7.59
N HIS A 71 -8.26 5.79 -7.63
CA HIS A 71 -9.46 5.00 -7.33
C HIS A 71 -9.75 4.03 -8.48
N THR A 72 -9.84 2.73 -8.18
CA THR A 72 -9.98 1.66 -9.18
C THR A 72 -11.13 1.91 -10.15
N ASN A 73 -12.31 2.36 -9.66
CA ASN A 73 -13.48 2.60 -10.53
C ASN A 73 -13.35 3.83 -11.41
N THR A 74 -12.75 4.91 -10.93
CA THR A 74 -12.66 6.15 -11.70
C THR A 74 -11.47 6.16 -12.65
N ALA A 75 -10.54 5.24 -12.47
CA ALA A 75 -9.33 5.10 -13.27
C ALA A 75 -9.67 5.10 -14.78
N VAL A 76 -10.59 4.23 -15.20
CA VAL A 76 -11.00 4.07 -16.61
C VAL A 76 -11.84 5.25 -17.14
N HIS A 77 -12.25 6.16 -16.29
CA HIS A 77 -13.01 7.35 -16.66
C HIS A 77 -12.14 8.62 -16.80
N GLY A 78 -10.82 8.44 -16.96
CA GLY A 78 -9.87 9.51 -17.26
C GLY A 78 -8.74 9.66 -16.24
N ASP A 79 -8.90 9.15 -14.98
CA ASP A 79 -7.90 9.31 -13.93
C ASP A 79 -6.60 8.52 -14.22
N LEU A 80 -6.64 7.53 -15.11
CA LEU A 80 -5.45 6.87 -15.67
C LEU A 80 -4.47 7.85 -16.33
N GLY A 81 -4.90 9.05 -16.68
CA GLY A 81 -4.04 10.12 -17.18
C GLY A 81 -2.96 10.57 -16.20
N MET A 82 -3.14 10.28 -14.90
CA MET A 82 -2.12 10.58 -13.87
C MET A 82 -0.95 9.59 -13.85
N VAL A 83 -1.08 8.42 -14.52
CA VAL A 83 -0.11 7.32 -14.48
C VAL A 83 0.69 7.26 -15.76
N THR A 84 2.00 7.14 -15.64
CA THR A 84 2.96 6.99 -16.74
C THR A 84 3.73 5.68 -16.65
N ASP A 85 4.48 5.34 -17.68
CA ASP A 85 5.38 4.18 -17.73
C ASP A 85 6.55 4.25 -16.75
N LYS A 86 6.81 5.43 -16.17
CA LYS A 86 7.85 5.63 -15.13
C LYS A 86 7.37 5.31 -13.72
N ASP A 87 6.07 5.17 -13.53
CA ASP A 87 5.47 5.04 -12.22
C ASP A 87 5.41 3.58 -11.76
N LEU A 88 5.44 3.38 -10.46
CA LEU A 88 5.15 2.08 -9.84
C LEU A 88 3.75 2.12 -9.22
N VAL A 89 2.92 1.16 -9.61
CA VAL A 89 1.52 1.07 -9.14
C VAL A 89 1.34 -0.16 -8.25
N ILE A 90 0.89 0.05 -7.02
CA ILE A 90 0.50 -1.02 -6.09
C ILE A 90 -1.01 -1.13 -6.07
N VAL A 91 -1.53 -2.30 -6.45
CA VAL A 91 -2.98 -2.58 -6.50
C VAL A 91 -3.34 -3.55 -5.37
N LEU A 92 -4.33 -3.19 -4.56
CA LEU A 92 -4.84 -4.04 -3.46
C LEU A 92 -6.10 -4.78 -3.89
N SER A 93 -6.08 -6.12 -3.81
CA SER A 93 -7.26 -6.95 -4.09
C SER A 93 -7.22 -8.25 -3.32
N LYS A 94 -8.10 -8.42 -2.30
CA LYS A 94 -8.14 -9.63 -1.47
C LYS A 94 -8.23 -10.90 -2.31
N SER A 95 -9.23 -11.02 -3.15
CA SER A 95 -9.48 -12.22 -3.98
C SER A 95 -8.75 -12.23 -5.32
N GLY A 96 -8.31 -11.05 -5.80
CA GLY A 96 -7.80 -10.88 -7.15
C GLY A 96 -8.83 -11.12 -8.26
N ASN A 97 -10.14 -11.12 -7.95
CA ASN A 97 -11.20 -11.42 -8.93
C ASN A 97 -12.17 -10.27 -9.20
N THR A 98 -12.04 -9.15 -8.49
CA THR A 98 -12.89 -7.97 -8.69
C THR A 98 -12.72 -7.45 -10.11
N ILE A 99 -13.80 -7.32 -10.86
CA ILE A 99 -13.78 -6.99 -12.31
C ILE A 99 -13.04 -5.67 -12.53
N GLU A 100 -13.35 -4.66 -11.75
CA GLU A 100 -12.75 -3.33 -11.84
C GLU A 100 -11.22 -3.36 -11.58
N THR A 101 -10.77 -4.26 -10.71
CA THR A 101 -9.34 -4.45 -10.46
C THR A 101 -8.65 -5.15 -11.64
N VAL A 102 -9.30 -6.15 -12.23
CA VAL A 102 -8.80 -6.86 -13.42
C VAL A 102 -8.68 -5.88 -14.59
N ASP A 103 -9.71 -5.07 -14.82
CA ASP A 103 -9.72 -4.05 -15.87
C ASP A 103 -8.62 -3.00 -15.66
N LEU A 104 -8.47 -2.51 -14.42
CA LEU A 104 -7.39 -1.58 -14.09
C LEU A 104 -6.01 -2.16 -14.40
N ILE A 105 -5.73 -3.40 -13.95
CA ILE A 105 -4.43 -4.04 -14.18
C ILE A 105 -4.19 -4.20 -15.69
N THR A 106 -5.21 -4.56 -16.49
CA THR A 106 -5.10 -4.62 -17.96
C THR A 106 -4.58 -3.31 -18.51
N HIS A 107 -5.22 -2.19 -18.16
CA HIS A 107 -4.83 -0.87 -18.65
C HIS A 107 -3.46 -0.41 -18.14
N LEU A 108 -3.07 -0.80 -16.94
CA LEU A 108 -1.74 -0.49 -16.39
C LEU A 108 -0.65 -1.25 -17.16
N LEU A 109 -0.87 -2.53 -17.45
CA LEU A 109 0.07 -3.34 -18.24
C LEU A 109 0.18 -2.83 -19.67
N ASP A 110 -0.92 -2.45 -20.32
CA ASP A 110 -0.93 -1.85 -21.66
C ASP A 110 -0.14 -0.53 -21.72
N ARG A 111 -0.06 0.19 -20.61
CA ARG A 111 0.76 1.41 -20.46
C ARG A 111 2.23 1.14 -20.17
N GLY A 112 2.62 -0.10 -19.92
CA GLY A 112 3.98 -0.47 -19.54
C GLY A 112 4.38 -0.04 -18.13
N THR A 113 3.41 0.20 -17.23
CA THR A 113 3.69 0.58 -15.85
C THR A 113 4.28 -0.59 -15.04
N ASN A 114 5.18 -0.30 -14.09
CA ASN A 114 5.62 -1.28 -13.11
C ASN A 114 4.50 -1.55 -12.12
N THR A 115 3.70 -2.59 -12.37
CA THR A 115 2.48 -2.91 -11.63
C THR A 115 2.72 -4.05 -10.64
N TRP A 116 2.36 -3.83 -9.38
CA TRP A 116 2.40 -4.79 -8.29
C TRP A 116 1.00 -5.10 -7.75
N LEU A 117 0.79 -6.32 -7.34
CA LEU A 117 -0.47 -6.78 -6.73
C LEU A 117 -0.22 -7.22 -5.29
N PHE A 118 -1.05 -6.76 -4.35
CA PHE A 118 -1.21 -7.33 -3.01
C PHE A 118 -2.47 -8.18 -3.02
N SER A 119 -2.33 -9.47 -2.74
CA SER A 119 -3.47 -10.39 -2.78
C SER A 119 -3.35 -11.47 -1.70
N PHE A 120 -4.50 -11.98 -1.27
CA PHE A 120 -4.62 -13.14 -0.41
C PHE A 120 -5.04 -14.40 -1.20
N GLY A 121 -5.27 -14.27 -2.51
CA GLY A 121 -5.73 -15.34 -3.38
C GLY A 121 -4.76 -15.63 -4.53
N LYS A 122 -4.07 -16.76 -4.49
CA LYS A 122 -3.12 -17.19 -5.54
C LYS A 122 -3.77 -17.49 -6.89
N THR A 123 -5.06 -17.81 -6.92
CA THR A 123 -5.77 -18.24 -8.12
C THR A 123 -6.61 -17.16 -8.78
N GLY A 124 -6.58 -15.95 -8.24
CA GLY A 124 -7.32 -14.80 -8.76
C GLY A 124 -6.94 -14.44 -10.20
N LYS A 125 -7.88 -13.87 -10.95
CA LYS A 125 -7.63 -13.41 -12.32
C LYS A 125 -6.50 -12.40 -12.39
N SER A 126 -6.48 -11.43 -11.46
CA SER A 126 -5.43 -10.42 -11.35
C SER A 126 -4.04 -11.03 -11.14
N ALA A 127 -3.93 -12.08 -10.30
CA ALA A 127 -2.66 -12.75 -10.06
C ALA A 127 -2.14 -13.47 -11.32
N LYS A 128 -3.02 -13.99 -12.16
CA LYS A 128 -2.65 -14.66 -13.43
C LYS A 128 -2.15 -13.71 -14.52
N MET A 129 -2.34 -12.40 -14.34
CA MET A 129 -1.92 -11.37 -15.31
C MET A 129 -0.50 -10.87 -15.04
N LEU A 130 0.04 -11.14 -13.87
CA LEU A 130 1.34 -10.69 -13.42
C LEU A 130 2.27 -11.89 -13.22
N SER A 131 3.56 -11.67 -13.30
CA SER A 131 4.56 -12.65 -12.89
C SER A 131 4.60 -12.76 -11.35
N ASP A 132 4.98 -13.93 -10.85
CA ASP A 132 4.97 -14.21 -9.40
C ASP A 132 5.84 -13.23 -8.59
N ASP A 133 6.91 -12.72 -9.18
CA ASP A 133 7.80 -11.70 -8.60
C ASP A 133 7.20 -10.28 -8.51
N LYS A 134 5.99 -10.09 -9.05
CA LYS A 134 5.21 -8.84 -8.96
C LYS A 134 3.98 -8.97 -8.05
N ILE A 135 3.90 -10.04 -7.29
CA ILE A 135 2.77 -10.30 -6.41
C ILE A 135 3.28 -10.47 -4.98
N LEU A 136 2.95 -9.51 -4.10
CA LEU A 136 3.10 -9.72 -2.67
C LEU A 136 1.91 -10.55 -2.18
N MET A 137 2.15 -11.84 -2.07
CA MET A 137 1.14 -12.78 -1.58
C MET A 137 1.11 -12.76 -0.06
N LEU A 138 -0.08 -12.50 0.48
CA LEU A 138 -0.35 -12.47 1.91
C LEU A 138 -1.23 -13.66 2.27
N SER A 139 -1.05 -14.26 3.43
CA SER A 139 -1.95 -15.28 3.94
C SER A 139 -2.96 -14.67 4.91
N LEU A 140 -4.15 -15.24 4.97
CA LEU A 140 -5.19 -14.84 5.90
C LEU A 140 -6.07 -16.05 6.23
N ASP A 141 -6.15 -16.40 7.50
CA ASP A 141 -6.99 -17.51 7.95
C ASP A 141 -8.48 -17.13 7.96
N ASN A 142 -8.78 -15.92 8.44
CA ASN A 142 -10.16 -15.41 8.54
C ASN A 142 -10.17 -13.88 8.64
N GLU A 143 -11.36 -13.29 8.47
CA GLU A 143 -11.58 -11.84 8.66
C GLU A 143 -11.86 -11.45 10.11
N GLY A 144 -12.08 -12.39 10.99
CA GLY A 144 -12.31 -12.13 12.42
C GLY A 144 -13.77 -11.81 12.79
N ASP A 145 -14.70 -11.94 11.87
CA ASP A 145 -16.14 -11.86 12.13
C ASP A 145 -16.80 -13.24 11.99
N GLU A 146 -18.02 -13.41 12.51
CA GLU A 146 -18.72 -14.71 12.51
C GLU A 146 -19.09 -15.23 11.12
N TRP A 147 -19.08 -14.36 10.10
CA TRP A 147 -19.43 -14.72 8.72
C TRP A 147 -18.19 -14.86 7.82
N ASP A 148 -17.03 -14.46 8.31
CA ASP A 148 -15.78 -14.40 7.56
C ASP A 148 -15.88 -13.53 6.27
N ILE A 149 -16.64 -12.44 6.34
CA ILE A 149 -16.97 -11.60 5.17
C ILE A 149 -16.55 -10.15 5.36
N VAL A 150 -16.66 -9.61 6.59
CA VAL A 150 -16.39 -8.19 6.85
C VAL A 150 -14.91 -7.90 6.64
N PRO A 151 -14.52 -7.00 5.70
CA PRO A 151 -13.12 -6.66 5.49
C PRO A 151 -12.51 -6.02 6.74
N ASN A 152 -11.87 -6.81 7.58
CA ASN A 152 -11.30 -6.43 8.87
C ASN A 152 -9.82 -6.84 8.96
N ASN A 153 -9.53 -8.13 9.13
CA ASN A 153 -8.14 -8.62 9.23
C ASN A 153 -7.36 -8.35 7.93
N SER A 154 -7.97 -8.60 6.76
CA SER A 154 -7.31 -8.33 5.47
C SER A 154 -6.91 -6.87 5.29
N THR A 155 -7.77 -5.93 5.67
CA THR A 155 -7.47 -4.51 5.57
C THR A 155 -6.44 -4.05 6.60
N THR A 156 -6.46 -4.64 7.80
CA THR A 156 -5.47 -4.38 8.84
C THR A 156 -4.08 -4.88 8.42
N VAL A 157 -3.99 -6.08 7.84
CA VAL A 157 -2.76 -6.63 7.27
C VAL A 157 -2.22 -5.72 6.18
N ASN A 158 -3.06 -5.34 5.20
CA ASN A 158 -2.66 -4.40 4.14
C ASN A 158 -2.13 -3.08 4.70
N LEU A 159 -2.78 -2.53 5.73
CA LEU A 159 -2.35 -1.29 6.38
C LEU A 159 -0.96 -1.44 7.00
N ILE A 160 -0.72 -2.50 7.77
CA ILE A 160 0.56 -2.74 8.45
C ILE A 160 1.68 -2.90 7.41
N VAL A 161 1.46 -3.73 6.39
CA VAL A 161 2.47 -4.00 5.35
C VAL A 161 2.81 -2.72 4.59
N LEU A 162 1.81 -1.97 4.12
CA LEU A 162 2.05 -0.72 3.40
C LEU A 162 2.75 0.33 4.25
N GLN A 163 2.42 0.44 5.56
CA GLN A 163 3.14 1.35 6.44
C GLN A 163 4.60 0.91 6.65
N GLY A 164 4.85 -0.39 6.77
CA GLY A 164 6.21 -0.94 6.81
C GLY A 164 7.00 -0.58 5.56
N ILE A 165 6.41 -0.76 4.38
CA ILE A 165 7.02 -0.37 3.09
C ILE A 165 7.32 1.13 3.05
N ALA A 166 6.39 2.00 3.45
CA ALA A 166 6.62 3.44 3.45
C ALA A 166 7.81 3.86 4.34
N ILE A 167 7.91 3.27 5.53
CA ILE A 167 9.02 3.52 6.45
C ILE A 167 10.35 3.01 5.87
N GLU A 168 10.33 1.82 5.27
CA GLU A 168 11.54 1.24 4.68
C GLU A 168 12.02 2.02 3.45
N ILE A 169 11.10 2.49 2.58
CA ILE A 169 11.43 3.41 1.49
C ILE A 169 12.09 4.67 2.05
N GLY A 170 11.50 5.30 3.09
CA GLY A 170 12.06 6.48 3.72
C GLY A 170 13.50 6.27 4.22
N LYS A 171 13.78 5.13 4.85
CA LYS A 171 15.12 4.75 5.29
C LYS A 171 16.10 4.58 4.12
N ARG A 172 15.71 3.83 3.08
CA ARG A 172 16.57 3.58 1.90
C ARG A 172 16.80 4.83 1.05
N MET A 173 15.86 5.78 1.09
CA MET A 173 16.02 7.10 0.48
C MET A 173 16.90 8.05 1.32
N GLY A 174 17.21 7.70 2.56
CA GLY A 174 17.98 8.54 3.46
C GLY A 174 17.23 9.79 3.94
N ILE A 175 15.89 9.73 4.01
CA ILE A 175 15.05 10.87 4.44
C ILE A 175 15.37 11.21 5.90
N THR A 176 15.71 12.45 6.14
CA THR A 176 16.13 12.97 7.45
C THR A 176 14.94 13.56 8.22
N LEU A 177 15.16 13.81 9.51
CA LEU A 177 14.18 14.53 10.33
C LEU A 177 13.96 15.97 9.81
N ASP A 178 14.98 16.60 9.22
CA ASP A 178 14.86 17.94 8.69
C ASP A 178 14.02 17.97 7.40
N ASP A 179 14.13 16.97 6.54
CA ASP A 179 13.23 16.78 5.38
C ASP A 179 11.78 16.60 5.85
N PHE A 180 11.56 15.78 6.87
CA PHE A 180 10.23 15.56 7.45
C PHE A 180 9.65 16.83 8.07
N LYS A 181 10.46 17.67 8.74
CA LYS A 181 10.04 18.96 9.30
C LYS A 181 9.50 19.92 8.25
N MET A 182 10.13 19.98 7.08
CA MET A 182 9.70 20.86 5.99
C MET A 182 8.26 20.56 5.55
N ASN A 183 7.86 19.30 5.63
CA ASN A 183 6.52 18.85 5.25
C ASN A 183 5.48 18.99 6.37
N HIS A 184 5.90 19.37 7.61
CA HIS A 184 5.04 19.49 8.79
C HIS A 184 5.13 20.87 9.45
N PRO A 185 4.75 21.97 8.73
CA PRO A 185 4.89 23.33 9.28
C PRO A 185 3.90 23.64 10.40
N GLY A 186 2.83 22.86 10.56
CA GLY A 186 1.72 23.10 11.48
C GLY A 186 1.35 21.91 12.35
N GLY A 187 0.30 22.11 13.15
CA GLY A 187 -0.24 21.07 14.04
C GLY A 187 0.69 20.65 15.17
N GLY A 188 0.32 19.61 15.91
CA GLY A 188 1.08 19.11 17.06
C GLY A 188 2.48 18.59 16.70
N ILE A 189 2.63 17.96 15.53
CA ILE A 189 3.92 17.49 15.04
C ILE A 189 4.84 18.69 14.77
N GLY A 190 4.35 19.69 14.04
CA GLY A 190 5.12 20.91 13.74
C GLY A 190 5.57 21.64 15.00
N ALA A 191 4.69 21.81 15.98
CA ALA A 191 5.01 22.41 17.26
C ALA A 191 6.08 21.62 18.01
N LYS A 192 5.96 20.30 18.10
CA LYS A 192 6.96 19.41 18.71
C LYS A 192 8.32 19.53 18.01
N LEU A 193 8.33 19.59 16.68
CA LEU A 193 9.56 19.70 15.89
C LEU A 193 10.25 21.05 16.04
N ARG A 194 9.50 22.12 16.42
CA ARG A 194 10.05 23.43 16.79
C ARG A 194 10.44 23.53 18.25
N GLY A 195 10.26 22.47 19.04
CA GLY A 195 10.56 22.50 20.50
C GLY A 195 9.49 23.21 21.32
N GLU A 196 8.31 23.47 20.78
CA GLU A 196 7.19 24.09 21.47
C GLU A 196 6.51 23.07 22.40
N ARG A 197 6.11 23.52 23.62
CA ARG A 197 5.26 22.70 24.49
C ARG A 197 3.84 22.67 23.95
N LEU A 198 3.32 21.48 23.68
CA LEU A 198 1.99 21.30 23.11
C LEU A 198 0.83 21.55 24.08
N TRP A 199 1.10 21.45 25.40
CA TRP A 199 0.08 21.61 26.46
C TRP A 199 0.73 22.18 27.72
N ASN A 200 0.14 23.18 28.31
CA ASN A 200 0.30 23.59 29.71
C ASN A 200 -0.76 22.89 30.55
#